data_00cd6fc3c7a38371816103281429b749
#
_entry.id   00cd6fc3c7a38371816103281429b749
#
_cell.length_a   1.000
_cell.length_b   1.000
_cell.length_c   1.000
_cell.angle_alpha   90.00
_cell.angle_beta   90.00
_cell.angle_gamma   90.00
#
_symmetry.space_group_name_H-M   'P 1'
#
loop_
_entity.id
_entity.type
_entity.pdbx_description
1 polymer ?
#
loop_
_entity_poly.entity_id
_entity_poly.type
_entity_poly.pdbx_seq_one_letter_code
_entity_poly.pdbx_strand_id
1 'polypeptide(L)'
;MDLSGQGGEQDAWAGRKRYVDVGGLDLAYVEVAGSEPPLVLVHGFTDTSRSFSLLAPHLSARRLIMPDLRGHGASQAGRGFGIADFADDVAGLIRNLRLARPVVLGHSLGGMVAMQVAARHPELVGGLVILAGALKADFAPDHPLVAGVAELRDPISPTDPFYDWWHACGPGVPRALLAGLAADASAMPAARWRAILEEIRRTDLTAAARAVRVRTLIIAGACDPLFGQAHQEALAEALAGSRLVWAQDCGHNPHWEDPAFVAKAIAGVLPAE
;
A
#
# COMPACT_ATOMS: atom_id res chain seq x y z
N MET A 1 16.63 17.62 -17.41
CA MET A 1 15.59 17.71 -16.37
C MET A 1 16.31 17.87 -15.04
N ASP A 2 15.99 18.96 -14.35
CA ASP A 2 16.64 19.31 -13.09
C ASP A 2 16.16 18.36 -11.97
N LEU A 3 17.02 17.50 -11.47
CA LEU A 3 16.73 16.53 -10.40
C LEU A 3 16.88 17.14 -9.00
N SER A 4 17.29 18.42 -8.88
CA SER A 4 17.52 19.08 -7.60
C SER A 4 16.23 19.41 -6.81
N GLY A 5 15.09 19.53 -7.49
CA GLY A 5 13.80 19.78 -6.85
C GLY A 5 13.17 18.56 -6.14
N GLN A 6 13.47 17.35 -6.59
CA GLN A 6 12.83 16.13 -6.08
C GLN A 6 13.34 15.68 -4.70
N GLY A 7 14.60 16.00 -4.36
CA GLY A 7 15.13 15.72 -3.02
C GLY A 7 14.42 16.51 -1.93
N GLY A 8 14.17 17.80 -2.15
CA GLY A 8 13.48 18.66 -1.20
C GLY A 8 12.01 18.26 -0.94
N GLU A 9 11.31 17.71 -1.94
CA GLU A 9 9.93 17.22 -1.78
C GLU A 9 9.87 15.96 -0.91
N GLN A 10 10.82 15.04 -1.05
CA GLN A 10 10.88 13.82 -0.25
C GLN A 10 11.23 14.14 1.22
N ASP A 11 12.13 15.08 1.47
CA ASP A 11 12.45 15.52 2.84
C ASP A 11 11.26 16.23 3.50
N ALA A 12 10.49 17.01 2.72
CA ALA A 12 9.29 17.69 3.22
C ALA A 12 8.12 16.73 3.54
N TRP A 13 8.13 15.50 3.04
CA TRP A 13 7.02 14.55 3.23
C TRP A 13 6.75 14.24 4.70
N ALA A 14 7.79 14.04 5.50
CA ALA A 14 7.68 13.77 6.93
C ALA A 14 7.00 14.92 7.70
N GLY A 15 7.23 16.17 7.29
CA GLY A 15 6.62 17.36 7.88
C GLY A 15 5.12 17.52 7.61
N ARG A 16 4.53 16.72 6.72
CA ARG A 16 3.10 16.78 6.35
C ARG A 16 2.21 15.86 7.18
N LYS A 17 2.77 15.10 8.13
CA LYS A 17 2.03 14.14 8.94
C LYS A 17 1.03 14.82 9.87
N ARG A 18 -0.18 14.28 9.87
CA ARG A 18 -1.25 14.52 10.84
C ARG A 18 -1.50 13.24 11.60
N TYR A 19 -2.22 13.30 12.71
CA TYR A 19 -2.50 12.15 13.55
C TYR A 19 -3.99 12.03 13.83
N VAL A 20 -4.45 10.80 13.96
CA VAL A 20 -5.81 10.48 14.37
C VAL A 20 -5.78 9.28 15.32
N ASP A 21 -6.49 9.39 16.45
CA ASP A 21 -6.66 8.27 17.36
C ASP A 21 -7.63 7.23 16.75
N VAL A 22 -7.22 5.98 16.71
CA VAL A 22 -8.04 4.86 16.24
C VAL A 22 -8.12 3.80 17.34
N GLY A 23 -8.93 4.07 18.36
CA GLY A 23 -9.12 3.15 19.47
C GLY A 23 -7.93 3.11 20.45
N GLY A 24 -7.28 4.23 20.71
CA GLY A 24 -6.12 4.37 21.58
C GLY A 24 -4.78 4.14 20.88
N LEU A 25 -4.79 4.08 19.55
CA LEU A 25 -3.60 4.03 18.71
C LEU A 25 -3.53 5.30 17.85
N ASP A 26 -2.46 6.09 17.97
CA ASP A 26 -2.20 7.24 17.11
C ASP A 26 -1.71 6.77 15.74
N LEU A 27 -2.56 6.94 14.73
CA LEU A 27 -2.24 6.71 13.32
C LEU A 27 -1.80 8.02 12.67
N ALA A 28 -0.60 8.02 12.09
CA ALA A 28 -0.13 9.13 11.27
C ALA A 28 -0.71 9.00 9.85
N TYR A 29 -1.02 10.13 9.22
CA TYR A 29 -1.44 10.16 7.83
C TYR A 29 -1.03 11.47 7.15
N VAL A 30 -0.91 11.43 5.84
CA VAL A 30 -0.78 12.64 5.00
C VAL A 30 -2.10 12.87 4.30
N GLU A 31 -2.54 14.14 4.26
CA GLU A 31 -3.75 14.56 3.57
C GLU A 31 -3.42 15.53 2.44
N VAL A 32 -4.02 15.29 1.27
CA VAL A 32 -4.06 16.23 0.15
C VAL A 32 -5.50 16.64 -0.04
N ALA A 33 -5.76 17.94 -0.03
CA ALA A 33 -7.11 18.49 -0.26
C ALA A 33 -7.57 18.24 -1.70
N GLY A 34 -8.87 18.02 -1.88
CA GLY A 34 -9.47 17.77 -3.19
C GLY A 34 -10.98 17.51 -3.07
N SER A 35 -11.60 17.05 -4.16
CA SER A 35 -13.03 16.76 -4.21
C SER A 35 -13.38 15.43 -3.53
N GLU A 36 -14.64 15.29 -3.16
CA GLU A 36 -15.25 14.06 -2.66
C GLU A 36 -15.77 13.19 -3.84
N PRO A 37 -15.92 11.87 -3.70
CA PRO A 37 -15.51 11.08 -2.55
C PRO A 37 -13.98 10.96 -2.48
N PRO A 38 -13.42 10.84 -1.24
CA PRO A 38 -11.98 10.79 -1.05
C PRO A 38 -11.41 9.43 -1.46
N LEU A 39 -10.08 9.40 -1.70
CA LEU A 39 -9.33 8.16 -1.80
C LEU A 39 -8.50 7.95 -0.51
N VAL A 40 -8.58 6.73 0.04
CA VAL A 40 -7.69 6.27 1.10
C VAL A 40 -6.67 5.34 0.46
N LEU A 41 -5.38 5.71 0.52
CA LEU A 41 -4.28 4.99 -0.12
C LEU A 41 -3.45 4.28 0.95
N VAL A 42 -3.51 2.96 0.98
CA VAL A 42 -2.89 2.08 1.98
C VAL A 42 -1.64 1.44 1.40
N HIS A 43 -0.48 1.74 1.99
CA HIS A 43 0.83 1.33 1.50
C HIS A 43 1.15 -0.15 1.71
N GLY A 44 2.24 -0.63 1.09
CA GLY A 44 2.74 -1.99 1.16
C GLY A 44 3.59 -2.28 2.40
N PHE A 45 4.07 -3.52 2.47
CA PHE A 45 4.99 -3.97 3.51
C PHE A 45 6.25 -3.11 3.51
N THR A 46 6.64 -2.63 4.69
CA THR A 46 7.79 -1.75 4.96
C THR A 46 7.73 -0.32 4.43
N ASP A 47 6.70 0.02 3.66
CA ASP A 47 6.49 1.36 3.15
C ASP A 47 5.88 2.31 4.21
N THR A 48 5.61 3.52 3.77
CA THR A 48 4.83 4.54 4.48
C THR A 48 3.93 5.26 3.46
N SER A 49 3.18 6.26 3.89
CA SER A 49 2.43 7.14 2.98
C SER A 49 3.31 7.75 1.87
N ARG A 50 4.65 7.83 2.07
CA ARG A 50 5.64 8.29 1.07
C ARG A 50 5.59 7.49 -0.23
N SER A 51 5.25 6.20 -0.16
CA SER A 51 5.12 5.32 -1.31
C SER A 51 4.19 5.88 -2.40
N PHE A 52 3.22 6.72 -2.01
CA PHE A 52 2.29 7.35 -2.95
C PHE A 52 2.71 8.74 -3.43
N SER A 53 3.92 9.22 -3.10
CA SER A 53 4.34 10.59 -3.44
C SER A 53 4.40 10.87 -4.94
N LEU A 54 4.70 9.87 -5.77
CA LEU A 54 4.68 10.02 -7.23
C LEU A 54 3.26 9.90 -7.82
N LEU A 55 2.38 9.12 -7.19
CA LEU A 55 1.01 8.94 -7.65
C LEU A 55 0.10 10.12 -7.25
N ALA A 56 0.28 10.67 -6.05
CA ALA A 56 -0.59 11.70 -5.49
C ALA A 56 -0.80 12.93 -6.40
N PRO A 57 0.22 13.48 -7.10
CA PRO A 57 0.02 14.59 -8.03
C PRO A 57 -0.94 14.27 -9.19
N HIS A 58 -0.98 13.01 -9.64
CA HIS A 58 -1.87 12.55 -10.71
C HIS A 58 -3.32 12.34 -10.26
N LEU A 59 -3.55 12.30 -8.94
CA LEU A 59 -4.86 12.15 -8.30
C LEU A 59 -5.34 13.43 -7.60
N SER A 60 -4.65 14.55 -7.79
CA SER A 60 -4.83 15.81 -7.02
C SER A 60 -6.20 16.46 -7.17
N ALA A 61 -7.04 16.06 -8.13
CA ALA A 61 -8.44 16.48 -8.19
C ALA A 61 -9.27 15.91 -7.01
N ARG A 62 -8.84 14.81 -6.40
CA ARG A 62 -9.53 14.12 -5.30
C ARG A 62 -8.85 14.40 -3.96
N ARG A 63 -9.65 14.40 -2.89
CA ARG A 63 -9.11 14.40 -1.53
C ARG A 63 -8.41 13.07 -1.27
N LEU A 64 -7.13 13.12 -0.89
CA LEU A 64 -6.32 11.92 -0.63
C LEU A 64 -6.01 11.82 0.86
N ILE A 65 -6.17 10.63 1.41
CA ILE A 65 -5.79 10.27 2.78
C ILE A 65 -4.83 9.10 2.69
N MET A 66 -3.61 9.29 3.12
CA MET A 66 -2.53 8.31 3.01
C MET A 66 -2.01 7.99 4.41
N PRO A 67 -2.56 6.98 5.10
CA PRO A 67 -2.07 6.58 6.42
C PRO A 67 -0.69 5.93 6.32
N ASP A 68 0.10 6.06 7.41
CA ASP A 68 1.10 5.07 7.75
C ASP A 68 0.39 3.97 8.56
N LEU A 69 0.51 2.72 8.16
CA LEU A 69 -0.09 1.61 8.90
C LEU A 69 0.54 1.48 10.30
N ARG A 70 -0.17 0.86 11.26
CA ARG A 70 0.40 0.60 12.60
C ARG A 70 1.82 0.03 12.49
N GLY A 71 2.73 0.54 13.28
CA GLY A 71 4.11 0.07 13.29
C GLY A 71 4.97 0.49 12.10
N HIS A 72 4.45 1.28 11.17
CA HIS A 72 5.19 1.86 10.05
C HIS A 72 5.29 3.38 10.22
N GLY A 73 6.35 3.96 9.67
CA GLY A 73 6.57 5.40 9.61
C GLY A 73 6.36 6.09 10.97
N ALA A 74 5.46 7.07 11.00
CA ALA A 74 5.17 7.86 12.20
C ALA A 74 4.00 7.33 13.05
N SER A 75 3.38 6.22 12.64
CA SER A 75 2.29 5.59 13.41
C SER A 75 2.80 4.77 14.58
N GLN A 76 2.02 4.74 15.66
CA GLN A 76 2.31 3.86 16.79
C GLN A 76 2.25 2.38 16.37
N ALA A 77 3.01 1.52 17.05
CA ALA A 77 3.09 0.10 16.71
C ALA A 77 1.84 -0.71 17.09
N GLY A 78 1.19 -0.35 18.18
CA GLY A 78 0.07 -1.13 18.69
C GLY A 78 0.45 -2.53 19.18
N ARG A 79 -0.57 -3.38 19.34
CA ARG A 79 -0.43 -4.80 19.67
C ARG A 79 -0.93 -5.64 18.50
N GLY A 80 -0.10 -6.56 18.00
CA GLY A 80 -0.44 -7.42 16.85
C GLY A 80 -0.28 -6.71 15.50
N PHE A 81 -0.04 -7.52 14.47
CA PHE A 81 0.19 -7.07 13.09
C PHE A 81 -0.58 -7.94 12.09
N GLY A 82 -1.71 -8.52 12.50
CA GLY A 82 -2.59 -9.28 11.62
C GLY A 82 -3.26 -8.38 10.58
N ILE A 83 -3.59 -8.95 9.42
CA ILE A 83 -4.29 -8.18 8.37
C ILE A 83 -5.61 -7.59 8.89
N ALA A 84 -6.28 -8.29 9.80
CA ALA A 84 -7.49 -7.79 10.46
C ALA A 84 -7.23 -6.58 11.36
N ASP A 85 -6.09 -6.55 12.07
CA ASP A 85 -5.70 -5.42 12.92
C ASP A 85 -5.46 -4.16 12.08
N PHE A 86 -4.74 -4.29 10.96
CA PHE A 86 -4.54 -3.20 10.00
C PHE A 86 -5.87 -2.72 9.40
N ALA A 87 -6.78 -3.64 9.08
CA ALA A 87 -8.07 -3.31 8.51
C ALA A 87 -8.96 -2.55 9.50
N ASP A 88 -8.95 -2.93 10.78
CA ASP A 88 -9.71 -2.24 11.83
C ASP A 88 -9.17 -0.82 12.07
N ASP A 89 -7.84 -0.60 11.96
CA ASP A 89 -7.25 0.74 12.01
C ASP A 89 -7.70 1.62 10.84
N VAL A 90 -7.65 1.10 9.62
CA VAL A 90 -8.10 1.83 8.43
C VAL A 90 -9.59 2.14 8.53
N ALA A 91 -10.40 1.21 9.02
CA ALA A 91 -11.83 1.44 9.27
C ALA A 91 -12.04 2.53 10.35
N GLY A 92 -11.23 2.51 11.42
CA GLY A 92 -11.20 3.54 12.46
C GLY A 92 -10.83 4.91 11.91
N LEU A 93 -9.80 5.00 11.06
CA LEU A 93 -9.41 6.23 10.37
C LEU A 93 -10.56 6.78 9.51
N ILE A 94 -11.22 5.93 8.70
CA ILE A 94 -12.35 6.33 7.86
C ILE A 94 -13.47 6.93 8.73
N ARG A 95 -13.82 6.29 9.86
CA ARG A 95 -14.87 6.77 10.78
C ARG A 95 -14.49 8.09 11.45
N ASN A 96 -13.28 8.17 12.01
CA ASN A 96 -12.86 9.33 12.80
C ASN A 96 -12.61 10.58 11.95
N LEU A 97 -12.16 10.41 10.70
CA LEU A 97 -12.07 11.50 9.72
C LEU A 97 -13.41 11.76 9.00
N ARG A 98 -14.48 11.01 9.33
CA ARG A 98 -15.82 11.13 8.75
C ARG A 98 -15.82 11.09 7.22
N LEU A 99 -15.03 10.18 6.65
CA LEU A 99 -14.93 10.04 5.20
C LEU A 99 -16.20 9.36 4.66
N ALA A 100 -16.86 10.01 3.71
CA ALA A 100 -18.14 9.52 3.15
C ALA A 100 -17.87 8.46 2.07
N ARG A 101 -17.82 7.17 2.48
CA ARG A 101 -17.64 6.02 1.58
C ARG A 101 -16.49 6.22 0.58
N PRO A 102 -15.24 6.37 1.06
CA PRO A 102 -14.08 6.55 0.20
C PRO A 102 -13.88 5.34 -0.72
N VAL A 103 -13.16 5.57 -1.81
CA VAL A 103 -12.50 4.48 -2.53
C VAL A 103 -11.22 4.14 -1.75
N VAL A 104 -11.08 2.87 -1.37
CA VAL A 104 -9.88 2.39 -0.68
C VAL A 104 -8.96 1.74 -1.71
N LEU A 105 -7.78 2.32 -1.89
CA LEU A 105 -6.71 1.77 -2.71
C LEU A 105 -5.66 1.17 -1.79
N GLY A 106 -5.28 -0.08 -2.04
CA GLY A 106 -4.19 -0.72 -1.31
C GLY A 106 -3.14 -1.32 -2.24
N HIS A 107 -1.86 -1.06 -1.92
CA HIS A 107 -0.72 -1.66 -2.60
C HIS A 107 -0.19 -2.86 -1.81
N SER A 108 0.01 -4.00 -2.46
CA SER A 108 0.65 -5.19 -1.86
C SER A 108 -0.03 -5.59 -0.53
N LEU A 109 0.66 -5.55 0.63
CA LEU A 109 0.05 -5.68 1.95
C LEU A 109 -1.18 -4.78 2.11
N GLY A 110 -1.08 -3.51 1.69
CA GLY A 110 -2.21 -2.59 1.71
C GLY A 110 -3.39 -3.06 0.88
N GLY A 111 -3.15 -3.81 -0.20
CA GLY A 111 -4.19 -4.47 -0.99
C GLY A 111 -4.91 -5.55 -0.21
N MET A 112 -4.18 -6.36 0.56
CA MET A 112 -4.74 -7.34 1.49
C MET A 112 -5.59 -6.65 2.58
N VAL A 113 -5.07 -5.55 3.14
CA VAL A 113 -5.77 -4.72 4.14
C VAL A 113 -7.04 -4.12 3.55
N ALA A 114 -6.97 -3.47 2.38
CA ALA A 114 -8.13 -2.84 1.72
C ALA A 114 -9.24 -3.85 1.42
N MET A 115 -8.88 -5.05 0.98
CA MET A 115 -9.82 -6.16 0.75
C MET A 115 -10.50 -6.57 2.06
N GLN A 116 -9.73 -6.69 3.13
CA GLN A 116 -10.26 -7.03 4.46
C GLN A 116 -11.18 -5.91 5.00
N VAL A 117 -10.85 -4.62 4.79
CA VAL A 117 -11.75 -3.49 5.12
C VAL A 117 -13.07 -3.61 4.37
N ALA A 118 -13.03 -3.83 3.04
CA ALA A 118 -14.23 -3.92 2.23
C ALA A 118 -15.11 -5.14 2.58
N ALA A 119 -14.50 -6.24 3.04
CA ALA A 119 -15.22 -7.43 3.47
C ALA A 119 -15.86 -7.28 4.86
N ARG A 120 -15.15 -6.67 5.82
CA ARG A 120 -15.61 -6.54 7.22
C ARG A 120 -16.47 -5.32 7.48
N HIS A 121 -16.25 -4.24 6.71
CA HIS A 121 -16.89 -2.94 6.87
C HIS A 121 -17.45 -2.41 5.53
N PRO A 122 -18.33 -3.19 4.85
CA PRO A 122 -18.80 -2.84 3.51
C PRO A 122 -19.57 -1.50 3.47
N GLU A 123 -20.13 -1.08 4.59
CA GLU A 123 -20.82 0.20 4.74
C GLU A 123 -19.87 1.42 4.64
N LEU A 124 -18.58 1.23 4.97
CA LEU A 124 -17.59 2.30 4.95
C LEU A 124 -16.96 2.53 3.57
N VAL A 125 -17.01 1.53 2.67
CA VAL A 125 -16.24 1.54 1.41
C VAL A 125 -17.15 1.85 0.24
N GLY A 126 -16.78 2.82 -0.61
CA GLY A 126 -17.49 3.18 -1.84
C GLY A 126 -16.97 2.43 -3.08
N GLY A 127 -15.74 2.01 -3.07
CA GLY A 127 -15.05 1.26 -4.12
C GLY A 127 -13.71 0.73 -3.64
N LEU A 128 -13.15 -0.23 -4.35
CA LEU A 128 -11.91 -0.90 -3.99
C LEU A 128 -10.94 -0.89 -5.17
N VAL A 129 -9.68 -0.56 -4.91
CA VAL A 129 -8.59 -0.71 -5.87
C VAL A 129 -7.49 -1.55 -5.21
N ILE A 130 -7.17 -2.67 -5.82
CA ILE A 130 -6.06 -3.53 -5.41
C ILE A 130 -4.92 -3.32 -6.39
N LEU A 131 -3.80 -2.84 -5.90
CA LEU A 131 -2.59 -2.60 -6.68
C LEU A 131 -1.53 -3.63 -6.28
N ALA A 132 -1.17 -4.53 -7.20
CA ALA A 132 -0.19 -5.61 -6.99
C ALA A 132 -0.46 -6.39 -5.69
N GLY A 133 -1.73 -6.71 -5.40
CA GLY A 133 -2.14 -7.47 -4.22
C GLY A 133 -2.26 -8.96 -4.50
N ALA A 134 -2.57 -9.74 -3.45
CA ALA A 134 -2.79 -11.18 -3.57
C ALA A 134 -3.82 -11.68 -2.54
N LEU A 135 -4.40 -12.85 -2.80
CA LEU A 135 -5.22 -13.59 -1.81
C LEU A 135 -4.35 -14.22 -0.73
N LYS A 136 -3.20 -14.72 -1.15
CA LYS A 136 -2.20 -15.40 -0.32
C LYS A 136 -0.82 -14.99 -0.77
N ALA A 137 0.11 -14.96 0.16
CA ALA A 137 1.52 -14.75 -0.10
C ALA A 137 2.30 -16.02 0.31
N ASP A 138 2.18 -17.05 -0.52
CA ASP A 138 2.75 -18.37 -0.29
C ASP A 138 4.29 -18.38 -0.53
N PHE A 139 5.01 -17.43 0.11
CA PHE A 139 6.46 -17.37 -0.01
C PHE A 139 7.11 -18.56 0.71
N ALA A 140 7.86 -19.37 -0.03
CA ALA A 140 8.64 -20.48 0.53
C ALA A 140 9.73 -19.95 1.49
N PRO A 141 10.25 -20.79 2.41
CA PRO A 141 11.29 -20.36 3.35
C PRO A 141 12.57 -19.83 2.68
N ASP A 142 12.91 -20.30 1.49
CA ASP A 142 14.07 -19.91 0.68
C ASP A 142 13.76 -18.75 -0.28
N HIS A 143 12.52 -18.23 -0.28
CA HIS A 143 12.18 -17.06 -1.08
C HIS A 143 13.04 -15.85 -0.67
N PRO A 144 13.60 -15.04 -1.61
CA PRO A 144 14.51 -13.93 -1.30
C PRO A 144 13.99 -12.97 -0.24
N LEU A 145 12.68 -12.67 -0.24
CA LEU A 145 12.05 -11.83 0.79
C LEU A 145 12.18 -12.46 2.19
N VAL A 146 11.85 -13.75 2.31
CA VAL A 146 11.86 -14.46 3.60
C VAL A 146 13.28 -14.59 4.12
N ALA A 147 14.19 -15.02 3.27
CA ALA A 147 15.61 -15.17 3.61
C ALA A 147 16.24 -13.81 3.96
N GLY A 148 16.02 -12.78 3.15
CA GLY A 148 16.56 -11.44 3.39
C GLY A 148 16.06 -10.84 4.71
N VAL A 149 14.74 -10.91 4.98
CA VAL A 149 14.18 -10.42 6.26
C VAL A 149 14.72 -11.20 7.46
N ALA A 150 15.00 -12.49 7.33
CA ALA A 150 15.61 -13.28 8.41
C ALA A 150 17.04 -12.83 8.75
N GLU A 151 17.78 -12.33 7.76
CA GLU A 151 19.16 -11.85 7.91
C GLU A 151 19.26 -10.43 8.49
N LEU A 152 18.22 -9.60 8.41
CA LEU A 152 18.22 -8.23 8.93
C LEU A 152 18.56 -8.17 10.43
N ARG A 153 19.37 -7.21 10.84
CA ARG A 153 19.78 -6.95 12.23
C ARG A 153 19.60 -5.47 12.57
N ASP A 154 19.20 -5.20 13.80
CA ASP A 154 19.06 -3.82 14.30
C ASP A 154 20.43 -3.22 14.70
N PRO A 155 20.68 -1.93 14.41
CA PRO A 155 19.87 -1.06 13.58
C PRO A 155 20.00 -1.46 12.10
N ILE A 156 18.86 -1.50 11.37
CA ILE A 156 18.90 -1.76 9.93
C ILE A 156 19.53 -0.55 9.23
N SER A 157 20.51 -0.77 8.37
CA SER A 157 21.10 0.31 7.57
C SER A 157 20.16 0.67 6.42
N PRO A 158 19.90 1.97 6.13
CA PRO A 158 19.16 2.36 4.92
C PRO A 158 19.93 2.07 3.62
N THR A 159 21.19 1.66 3.72
CA THR A 159 22.02 1.22 2.60
C THR A 159 22.30 -0.30 2.66
N ASP A 160 21.48 -1.06 3.37
CA ASP A 160 21.58 -2.52 3.39
C ASP A 160 21.40 -3.07 1.96
N PRO A 161 22.27 -4.00 1.51
CA PRO A 161 22.16 -4.58 0.15
C PRO A 161 20.83 -5.26 -0.14
N PHE A 162 20.05 -5.63 0.88
CA PHE A 162 18.71 -6.14 0.71
C PHE A 162 17.81 -5.17 -0.06
N TYR A 163 18.00 -3.85 0.10
CA TYR A 163 17.18 -2.85 -0.59
C TYR A 163 17.43 -2.80 -2.10
N ASP A 164 18.59 -3.23 -2.60
CA ASP A 164 18.86 -3.31 -4.03
C ASP A 164 17.90 -4.29 -4.72
N TRP A 165 17.53 -5.35 -4.02
CA TRP A 165 16.54 -6.31 -4.47
C TRP A 165 15.11 -5.88 -4.10
N TRP A 166 14.88 -5.45 -2.85
CA TRP A 166 13.56 -5.13 -2.33
C TRP A 166 12.91 -3.93 -3.01
N HIS A 167 13.69 -2.91 -3.33
CA HIS A 167 13.25 -1.73 -4.07
C HIS A 167 13.59 -1.79 -5.57
N ALA A 168 13.88 -2.97 -6.11
CA ALA A 168 14.12 -3.13 -7.54
C ALA A 168 12.90 -2.65 -8.34
N CYS A 169 13.14 -1.75 -9.28
CA CYS A 169 12.10 -1.11 -10.08
C CYS A 169 12.68 -0.56 -11.39
N GLY A 170 11.83 -0.11 -12.29
CA GLY A 170 12.22 0.49 -13.55
C GLY A 170 13.12 1.74 -13.39
N PRO A 171 13.95 2.05 -14.39
CA PRO A 171 14.96 3.12 -14.31
C PRO A 171 14.36 4.53 -14.20
N GLY A 172 13.05 4.70 -14.41
CA GLY A 172 12.35 5.98 -14.30
C GLY A 172 12.04 6.42 -12.87
N VAL A 173 12.18 5.54 -11.89
CA VAL A 173 11.87 5.85 -10.48
C VAL A 173 12.99 6.70 -9.87
N PRO A 174 12.67 7.86 -9.25
CA PRO A 174 13.69 8.75 -8.70
C PRO A 174 14.45 8.10 -7.54
N ARG A 175 15.78 8.19 -7.55
CA ARG A 175 16.65 7.68 -6.47
C ARG A 175 16.34 8.33 -5.12
N ALA A 176 15.90 9.58 -5.10
CA ALA A 176 15.51 10.28 -3.88
C ALA A 176 14.30 9.62 -3.20
N LEU A 177 13.32 9.13 -4.00
CA LEU A 177 12.20 8.35 -3.44
C LEU A 177 12.71 7.06 -2.81
N LEU A 178 13.52 6.27 -3.54
CA LEU A 178 14.04 4.99 -3.06
C LEU A 178 14.87 5.15 -1.78
N ALA A 179 15.71 6.18 -1.70
CA ALA A 179 16.47 6.51 -0.49
C ALA A 179 15.55 6.88 0.68
N GLY A 180 14.49 7.65 0.42
CA GLY A 180 13.48 7.98 1.44
C GLY A 180 12.70 6.76 1.95
N LEU A 181 12.32 5.85 1.05
CA LEU A 181 11.65 4.60 1.40
C LEU A 181 12.57 3.66 2.20
N ALA A 182 13.84 3.54 1.80
CA ALA A 182 14.82 2.76 2.54
C ALA A 182 15.06 3.34 3.95
N ALA A 183 15.10 4.67 4.09
CA ALA A 183 15.22 5.32 5.39
C ALA A 183 13.99 5.06 6.28
N ASP A 184 12.77 5.20 5.72
CA ASP A 184 11.52 4.92 6.44
C ASP A 184 11.45 3.45 6.88
N ALA A 185 11.80 2.51 5.99
CA ALA A 185 11.78 1.08 6.24
C ALA A 185 12.82 0.65 7.30
N SER A 186 14.04 1.20 7.22
CA SER A 186 15.13 0.90 8.17
C SER A 186 14.88 1.45 9.58
N ALA A 187 14.00 2.43 9.74
CA ALA A 187 13.57 2.91 11.04
C ALA A 187 12.68 1.90 11.80
N MET A 188 12.13 0.91 11.09
CA MET A 188 11.33 -0.15 11.69
C MET A 188 12.23 -1.29 12.17
N PRO A 189 12.12 -1.74 13.45
CA PRO A 189 12.96 -2.83 13.96
C PRO A 189 12.81 -4.13 13.17
N ALA A 190 13.89 -4.87 12.98
CA ALA A 190 13.94 -6.15 12.26
C ALA A 190 12.93 -7.18 12.82
N ALA A 191 12.70 -7.17 14.13
CA ALA A 191 11.69 -8.03 14.76
C ALA A 191 10.27 -7.73 14.24
N ARG A 192 9.96 -6.46 13.95
CA ARG A 192 8.67 -6.05 13.41
C ARG A 192 8.52 -6.47 11.95
N TRP A 193 9.56 -6.33 11.15
CA TRP A 193 9.59 -6.87 9.78
C TRP A 193 9.21 -8.35 9.77
N ARG A 194 9.87 -9.15 10.63
CA ARG A 194 9.57 -10.58 10.74
C ARG A 194 8.14 -10.86 11.19
N ALA A 195 7.63 -10.13 12.18
CA ALA A 195 6.27 -10.32 12.67
C ALA A 195 5.22 -10.03 11.60
N ILE A 196 5.36 -8.92 10.84
CA ILE A 196 4.43 -8.57 9.78
C ILE A 196 4.52 -9.55 8.61
N LEU A 197 5.74 -9.94 8.19
CA LEU A 197 5.92 -10.91 7.10
C LEU A 197 5.28 -12.27 7.44
N GLU A 198 5.39 -12.72 8.68
CA GLU A 198 4.75 -13.97 9.13
C GLU A 198 3.22 -13.87 9.04
N GLU A 199 2.62 -12.72 9.43
CA GLU A 199 1.18 -12.50 9.28
C GLU A 199 0.76 -12.48 7.80
N ILE A 200 1.55 -11.88 6.91
CA ILE A 200 1.31 -11.88 5.45
C ILE A 200 1.31 -13.32 4.93
N ARG A 201 2.32 -14.11 5.28
CA ARG A 201 2.51 -15.48 4.77
C ARG A 201 1.42 -16.45 5.20
N ARG A 202 0.90 -16.32 6.43
CA ARG A 202 -0.13 -17.23 6.95
C ARG A 202 -1.57 -16.81 6.62
N THR A 203 -1.77 -15.62 6.05
CA THR A 203 -3.10 -15.10 5.77
C THR A 203 -3.64 -15.64 4.45
N ASP A 204 -4.88 -16.14 4.50
CA ASP A 204 -5.70 -16.49 3.34
C ASP A 204 -6.93 -15.58 3.28
N LEU A 205 -6.99 -14.74 2.27
CA LEU A 205 -8.08 -13.78 2.05
C LEU A 205 -9.14 -14.28 1.06
N THR A 206 -9.11 -15.53 0.64
CA THR A 206 -10.07 -16.06 -0.33
C THR A 206 -11.52 -15.85 0.11
N ALA A 207 -11.82 -16.09 1.38
CA ALA A 207 -13.18 -15.88 1.91
C ALA A 207 -13.54 -14.39 1.98
N ALA A 208 -12.59 -13.53 2.38
CA ALA A 208 -12.78 -12.08 2.41
C ALA A 208 -13.03 -11.52 1.01
N ALA A 209 -12.23 -11.92 0.00
CA ALA A 209 -12.41 -11.51 -1.38
C ALA A 209 -13.81 -11.86 -1.90
N ARG A 210 -14.28 -13.09 -1.65
CA ARG A 210 -15.62 -13.52 -2.03
C ARG A 210 -16.75 -12.77 -1.33
N ALA A 211 -16.47 -12.14 -0.19
CA ALA A 211 -17.45 -11.32 0.54
C ALA A 211 -17.51 -9.86 0.05
N VAL A 212 -16.53 -9.38 -0.69
CA VAL A 212 -16.52 -8.02 -1.27
C VAL A 212 -17.69 -7.82 -2.24
N ARG A 213 -18.41 -6.68 -2.11
CA ARG A 213 -19.58 -6.35 -2.94
C ARG A 213 -19.48 -5.00 -3.64
N VAL A 214 -18.42 -4.25 -3.37
CA VAL A 214 -18.19 -2.95 -4.00
C VAL A 214 -17.50 -3.11 -5.36
N ARG A 215 -17.65 -2.11 -6.24
CA ARG A 215 -16.92 -2.07 -7.50
C ARG A 215 -15.42 -2.17 -7.22
N THR A 216 -14.76 -3.10 -7.88
CA THR A 216 -13.36 -3.40 -7.64
C THR A 216 -12.53 -3.30 -8.92
N LEU A 217 -11.40 -2.61 -8.84
CA LEU A 217 -10.33 -2.58 -9.84
C LEU A 217 -9.10 -3.30 -9.29
N ILE A 218 -8.51 -4.17 -10.10
CA ILE A 218 -7.21 -4.78 -9.84
C ILE A 218 -6.23 -4.21 -10.86
N ILE A 219 -5.11 -3.69 -10.39
CA ILE A 219 -4.00 -3.20 -11.21
C ILE A 219 -2.79 -4.06 -10.91
N ALA A 220 -2.26 -4.72 -11.90
CA ALA A 220 -1.12 -5.63 -11.77
C ALA A 220 0.04 -5.19 -12.67
N GLY A 221 1.26 -5.32 -12.19
CA GLY A 221 2.45 -5.23 -13.03
C GLY A 221 2.67 -6.55 -13.78
N ALA A 222 2.89 -6.51 -15.08
CA ALA A 222 3.13 -7.72 -15.87
C ALA A 222 4.51 -8.35 -15.58
N CYS A 223 5.43 -7.57 -15.02
CA CYS A 223 6.76 -8.00 -14.62
C CYS A 223 6.90 -8.20 -13.10
N ASP A 224 5.78 -8.31 -12.34
CA ASP A 224 5.80 -8.44 -10.88
C ASP A 224 6.44 -9.79 -10.47
N PRO A 225 7.60 -9.78 -9.77
CA PRO A 225 8.28 -11.00 -9.34
C PRO A 225 7.66 -11.65 -8.11
N LEU A 226 6.75 -10.95 -7.39
CA LEU A 226 6.11 -11.43 -6.16
C LEU A 226 4.75 -12.05 -6.44
N PHE A 227 3.91 -11.34 -7.18
CA PHE A 227 2.52 -11.72 -7.44
C PHE A 227 2.23 -11.67 -8.95
N GLY A 228 2.81 -12.63 -9.68
CA GLY A 228 2.64 -12.75 -11.12
C GLY A 228 1.23 -13.13 -11.56
N GLN A 229 1.10 -13.47 -12.85
CA GLN A 229 -0.18 -13.65 -13.54
C GLN A 229 -1.16 -14.58 -12.80
N ALA A 230 -0.71 -15.75 -12.35
CA ALA A 230 -1.58 -16.71 -11.66
C ALA A 230 -2.20 -16.15 -10.37
N HIS A 231 -1.45 -15.33 -9.60
CA HIS A 231 -1.96 -14.66 -8.40
C HIS A 231 -3.04 -13.64 -8.75
N GLN A 232 -2.85 -12.85 -9.80
CA GLN A 232 -3.77 -11.79 -10.19
C GLN A 232 -5.04 -12.35 -10.83
N GLU A 233 -4.94 -13.44 -11.59
CA GLU A 233 -6.11 -14.15 -12.14
C GLU A 233 -6.95 -14.80 -11.02
N ALA A 234 -6.30 -15.47 -10.06
CA ALA A 234 -6.98 -16.03 -8.89
C ALA A 234 -7.67 -14.95 -8.04
N LEU A 235 -7.01 -13.77 -7.89
CA LEU A 235 -7.59 -12.62 -7.20
C LEU A 235 -8.83 -12.10 -7.95
N ALA A 236 -8.76 -11.96 -9.28
CA ALA A 236 -9.87 -11.51 -10.10
C ALA A 236 -11.05 -12.49 -10.10
N GLU A 237 -10.77 -13.80 -10.08
CA GLU A 237 -11.79 -14.84 -9.95
C GLU A 237 -12.52 -14.76 -8.59
N ALA A 238 -11.76 -14.54 -7.50
CA ALA A 238 -12.34 -14.45 -6.16
C ALA A 238 -13.16 -13.17 -5.93
N LEU A 239 -12.76 -12.05 -6.58
CA LEU A 239 -13.43 -10.76 -6.52
C LEU A 239 -14.44 -10.64 -7.66
N ALA A 240 -15.60 -11.22 -7.50
CA ALA A 240 -16.65 -11.28 -8.52
C ALA A 240 -17.00 -9.89 -9.09
N GLY A 241 -16.93 -9.74 -10.43
CA GLY A 241 -17.22 -8.49 -11.13
C GLY A 241 -16.08 -7.46 -11.06
N SER A 242 -14.90 -7.82 -10.59
CA SER A 242 -13.73 -6.98 -10.65
C SER A 242 -13.23 -6.81 -12.08
N ARG A 243 -12.54 -5.69 -12.33
CA ARG A 243 -11.81 -5.44 -13.56
C ARG A 243 -10.31 -5.57 -13.30
N LEU A 244 -9.63 -6.49 -13.98
CA LEU A 244 -8.19 -6.63 -13.97
C LEU A 244 -7.57 -5.84 -15.13
N VAL A 245 -6.55 -5.02 -14.85
CA VAL A 245 -5.75 -4.30 -15.84
C VAL A 245 -4.27 -4.51 -15.58
N TRP A 246 -3.48 -4.58 -16.65
CA TRP A 246 -2.05 -4.86 -16.60
C TRP A 246 -1.23 -3.63 -16.98
N ALA A 247 -0.31 -3.23 -16.10
CA ALA A 247 0.77 -2.31 -16.41
C ALA A 247 1.93 -3.11 -17.03
N GLN A 248 2.03 -3.09 -18.36
CA GLN A 248 2.84 -4.04 -19.13
C GLN A 248 4.33 -4.02 -18.78
N ASP A 249 4.90 -2.82 -18.55
CA ASP A 249 6.32 -2.63 -18.32
C ASP A 249 6.65 -2.42 -16.82
N CYS A 250 5.69 -2.68 -15.92
CA CYS A 250 5.84 -2.47 -14.49
C CYS A 250 6.05 -3.78 -13.73
N GLY A 251 6.85 -3.71 -12.67
CA GLY A 251 7.04 -4.74 -11.66
C GLY A 251 6.00 -4.65 -10.54
N HIS A 252 6.46 -4.88 -9.31
CA HIS A 252 5.59 -4.88 -8.10
C HIS A 252 5.06 -3.50 -7.70
N ASN A 253 5.67 -2.42 -8.21
CA ASN A 253 5.40 -1.05 -7.80
C ASN A 253 4.90 -0.15 -8.94
N PRO A 254 3.77 -0.46 -9.64
CA PRO A 254 3.30 0.36 -10.76
C PRO A 254 3.07 1.83 -10.41
N HIS A 255 2.75 2.15 -9.15
CA HIS A 255 2.54 3.52 -8.67
C HIS A 255 3.85 4.33 -8.56
N TRP A 256 5.02 3.67 -8.61
CA TRP A 256 6.32 4.33 -8.74
C TRP A 256 6.77 4.37 -10.20
N GLU A 257 6.52 3.30 -10.94
CA GLU A 257 7.05 3.03 -12.28
C GLU A 257 6.26 3.72 -13.38
N ASP A 258 4.91 3.70 -13.29
CA ASP A 258 4.00 4.44 -14.17
C ASP A 258 2.79 5.00 -13.41
N PRO A 259 2.99 6.05 -12.57
CA PRO A 259 1.91 6.64 -11.79
C PRO A 259 0.79 7.23 -12.66
N ALA A 260 1.09 7.66 -13.88
CA ALA A 260 0.10 8.21 -14.82
C ALA A 260 -0.86 7.12 -15.31
N PHE A 261 -0.35 5.92 -15.64
CA PHE A 261 -1.17 4.77 -16.00
C PHE A 261 -2.08 4.38 -14.82
N VAL A 262 -1.52 4.27 -13.61
CA VAL A 262 -2.29 3.92 -12.40
C VAL A 262 -3.42 4.92 -12.17
N ALA A 263 -3.14 6.23 -12.23
CA ALA A 263 -4.15 7.27 -12.06
C ALA A 263 -5.25 7.19 -13.12
N LYS A 264 -4.90 6.97 -14.40
CA LYS A 264 -5.86 6.79 -15.49
C LYS A 264 -6.74 5.56 -15.29
N ALA A 265 -6.18 4.44 -14.82
CA ALA A 265 -6.93 3.23 -14.54
C ALA A 265 -7.95 3.46 -13.41
N ILE A 266 -7.54 4.16 -12.33
CA ILE A 266 -8.39 4.52 -11.19
C ILE A 266 -9.55 5.42 -11.63
N ALA A 267 -9.32 6.41 -12.48
CA ALA A 267 -10.35 7.33 -12.98
C ALA A 267 -11.52 6.59 -13.66
N GLY A 268 -11.26 5.43 -14.27
CA GLY A 268 -12.30 4.59 -14.90
C GLY A 268 -13.20 3.84 -13.91
N VAL A 269 -12.89 3.86 -12.60
CA VAL A 269 -13.64 3.15 -11.53
C VAL A 269 -14.30 4.13 -10.57
N LEU A 270 -13.74 5.34 -10.46
CA LEU A 270 -14.34 6.41 -9.65
C LEU A 270 -15.73 6.75 -10.21
N PRO A 271 -16.73 7.06 -9.34
CA PRO A 271 -17.98 7.63 -9.81
C PRO A 271 -17.67 8.89 -10.63
N ALA A 272 -18.37 9.05 -11.76
CA ALA A 272 -18.36 10.31 -12.49
C ALA A 272 -18.81 11.44 -11.56
N GLU A 273 -18.20 12.61 -11.70
CA GLU A 273 -18.59 13.82 -10.96
C GLU A 273 -20.01 14.24 -11.29
#